data_9e5b781f330f00b038d79c634a5ca4dc
#
_entry.id   9e5b781f330f00b038d79c634a5ca4dc
#
_cell.length_a   1.000
_cell.length_b   1.000
_cell.length_c   1.000
_cell.angle_alpha   90.00
_cell.angle_beta   90.00
_cell.angle_gamma   90.00
#
_symmetry.space_group_name_H-M   'P 1'
#
loop_
_entity.id
_entity.type
_entity.pdbx_description
1 polymer ?
#
loop_
_entity_poly.entity_id
_entity_poly.type
_entity_poly.pdbx_seq_one_letter_code
_entity_poly.pdbx_strand_id
1 'polypeptide(L)'
;VGLEYPDDYKGPRDGEFKSPYAVVQLRQDNAAGSLYNIVGFQTHLKWGEQKSVFQMIPGLENAEFVRYGVMHRNSYMDSPNLLKQTFQSKSNPNLFFAGQMTGVEGYVESAASGLVAGINAARLFKGEDEVIFPQTTAIGSLPYYVTHAESKHFQPMNVNFGIIKELEGPRIRDKKERYEKIAERALKDLQPFIQA
;
A
#
# COMPACT_ATOMS: atom_id res chain seq x y z
N VAL A 1 -13.71 3.12 8.21
CA VAL A 1 -13.72 4.43 7.57
C VAL A 1 -15.17 4.74 7.28
N GLY A 2 -15.77 5.72 8.01
CA GLY A 2 -17.17 6.08 7.84
C GLY A 2 -17.41 6.63 6.44
N LEU A 3 -18.23 5.95 5.68
CA LEU A 3 -18.85 6.54 4.52
C LEU A 3 -19.95 7.47 5.07
N GLU A 4 -19.79 8.77 4.85
CA GLU A 4 -20.89 9.70 5.07
C GLU A 4 -21.95 9.39 4.00
N TYR A 5 -23.20 9.28 4.47
CA TYR A 5 -24.32 9.12 3.53
C TYR A 5 -24.49 10.43 2.77
N PRO A 6 -24.85 10.41 1.48
CA PRO A 6 -25.31 11.60 0.79
C PRO A 6 -26.46 12.24 1.56
N ASP A 7 -26.51 13.57 1.65
CA ASP A 7 -27.52 14.32 2.40
C ASP A 7 -28.97 14.03 1.96
N ASP A 8 -29.14 13.46 0.77
CA ASP A 8 -30.41 13.06 0.17
C ASP A 8 -30.76 11.57 0.36
N TYR A 9 -29.91 10.81 1.07
CA TYR A 9 -30.19 9.40 1.34
C TYR A 9 -31.37 9.25 2.30
N LYS A 10 -32.51 8.98 1.74
CA LYS A 10 -33.71 8.55 2.48
C LYS A 10 -33.59 7.04 2.68
N GLY A 11 -33.14 6.61 3.84
CA GLY A 11 -33.09 5.19 4.24
C GLY A 11 -34.33 4.38 3.85
N PRO A 12 -34.38 3.07 4.12
CA PRO A 12 -35.56 2.25 3.84
C PRO A 12 -36.84 2.93 4.44
N ARG A 13 -37.91 2.87 3.69
CA ARG A 13 -39.16 3.64 3.93
C ARG A 13 -39.85 3.43 5.28
N ASP A 14 -39.30 2.59 6.11
CA ASP A 14 -39.90 2.10 7.38
C ASP A 14 -39.39 2.87 8.61
N GLY A 15 -38.71 4.00 8.43
CA GLY A 15 -38.38 4.94 9.53
C GLY A 15 -37.27 4.51 10.49
N GLU A 16 -36.77 3.30 10.43
CA GLU A 16 -35.59 2.87 11.17
C GLU A 16 -34.32 3.01 10.30
N PHE A 17 -33.43 3.85 10.74
CA PHE A 17 -32.13 4.06 10.12
C PHE A 17 -31.24 2.82 10.38
N LYS A 18 -31.35 1.81 9.54
CA LYS A 18 -30.43 0.67 9.56
C LYS A 18 -29.27 0.96 8.64
N SER A 19 -28.07 1.01 9.20
CA SER A 19 -26.84 1.04 8.39
C SER A 19 -26.87 -0.10 7.39
N PRO A 20 -26.50 0.13 6.10
CA PRO A 20 -26.46 -0.93 5.11
C PRO A 20 -25.48 -2.01 5.57
N TYR A 21 -25.82 -3.27 5.34
CA TYR A 21 -24.93 -4.41 5.64
C TYR A 21 -23.65 -4.34 4.81
N ALA A 22 -23.76 -3.93 3.57
CA ALA A 22 -22.64 -3.73 2.65
C ALA A 22 -22.95 -2.58 1.68
N VAL A 23 -21.92 -1.92 1.21
CA VAL A 23 -22.01 -0.83 0.23
C VAL A 23 -21.14 -1.18 -0.97
N VAL A 24 -21.72 -1.11 -2.17
CA VAL A 24 -21.00 -1.25 -3.43
C VAL A 24 -20.80 0.14 -4.01
N GLN A 25 -19.55 0.53 -4.16
CA GLN A 25 -19.21 1.81 -4.77
C GLN A 25 -19.08 1.66 -6.28
N LEU A 26 -19.83 2.47 -7.02
CA LEU A 26 -19.67 2.65 -8.45
C LEU A 26 -18.91 3.96 -8.69
N ARG A 27 -17.78 3.87 -9.37
CA ARG A 27 -16.99 5.04 -9.76
C ARG A 27 -17.17 5.29 -11.25
N GLN A 28 -17.58 6.51 -11.61
CA GLN A 28 -17.69 6.92 -13.01
C GLN A 28 -16.32 6.84 -13.69
N ASP A 29 -16.28 6.17 -14.84
CA ASP A 29 -15.04 5.86 -15.57
C ASP A 29 -14.85 6.75 -16.82
N ASN A 30 -15.90 7.46 -17.27
CA ASN A 30 -15.82 8.38 -18.39
C ASN A 30 -16.58 9.68 -18.14
N ALA A 31 -16.21 10.75 -18.83
CA ALA A 31 -16.83 12.06 -18.67
C ALA A 31 -18.32 12.08 -19.06
N ALA A 32 -18.76 11.18 -19.95
CA ALA A 32 -20.15 11.09 -20.39
C ALA A 32 -21.09 10.43 -19.34
N GLY A 33 -20.54 9.85 -18.24
CA GLY A 33 -21.33 9.18 -17.21
C GLY A 33 -22.02 7.90 -17.67
N SER A 34 -21.55 7.30 -18.77
CA SER A 34 -22.13 6.09 -19.33
C SER A 34 -21.43 4.81 -18.90
N LEU A 35 -20.22 4.91 -18.33
CA LEU A 35 -19.41 3.78 -17.84
C LEU A 35 -19.06 3.97 -16.37
N TYR A 36 -19.22 2.89 -15.61
CA TYR A 36 -18.92 2.86 -14.19
C TYR A 36 -18.05 1.65 -13.84
N ASN A 37 -17.10 1.85 -12.96
CA ASN A 37 -16.27 0.78 -12.42
C ASN A 37 -16.83 0.35 -11.05
N ILE A 38 -17.02 -0.95 -10.87
CA ILE A 38 -17.37 -1.53 -9.56
C ILE A 38 -16.08 -1.61 -8.75
N VAL A 39 -15.95 -0.72 -7.74
CA VAL A 39 -14.70 -0.56 -6.99
C VAL A 39 -14.46 -1.72 -6.04
N GLY A 40 -13.23 -2.26 -6.05
CA GLY A 40 -12.79 -3.30 -5.09
C GLY A 40 -13.22 -4.72 -5.43
N PHE A 41 -13.86 -4.95 -6.57
CA PHE A 41 -14.26 -6.29 -7.00
C PHE A 41 -13.13 -6.99 -7.78
N GLN A 42 -12.15 -7.48 -7.04
CA GLN A 42 -11.16 -8.43 -7.56
C GLN A 42 -11.66 -9.84 -7.31
N THR A 43 -11.73 -10.68 -8.35
CA THR A 43 -12.34 -11.99 -8.23
C THR A 43 -11.66 -13.03 -9.11
N HIS A 44 -11.68 -14.28 -8.65
CA HIS A 44 -11.30 -15.47 -9.43
C HIS A 44 -12.46 -16.08 -10.22
N LEU A 45 -13.67 -15.51 -10.12
CA LEU A 45 -14.82 -15.99 -10.86
C LEU A 45 -14.56 -15.92 -12.38
N LYS A 46 -14.99 -16.93 -13.11
CA LYS A 46 -14.98 -16.90 -14.56
C LYS A 46 -15.91 -15.82 -15.09
N TRP A 47 -15.64 -15.29 -16.26
CA TRP A 47 -16.39 -14.16 -16.82
C TRP A 47 -17.91 -14.37 -16.87
N GLY A 48 -18.37 -15.58 -17.27
CA GLY A 48 -19.82 -15.89 -17.25
C GLY A 48 -20.42 -15.88 -15.85
N GLU A 49 -19.67 -16.35 -14.85
CA GLU A 49 -20.10 -16.35 -13.45
C GLU A 49 -20.14 -14.94 -12.88
N GLN A 50 -19.18 -14.09 -13.25
CA GLN A 50 -19.16 -12.69 -12.81
C GLN A 50 -20.44 -11.95 -13.17
N LYS A 51 -20.94 -12.15 -14.41
CA LYS A 51 -22.20 -11.53 -14.84
C LYS A 51 -23.35 -11.95 -13.92
N SER A 52 -23.52 -13.25 -13.72
CA SER A 52 -24.61 -13.79 -12.90
C SER A 52 -24.55 -13.32 -11.45
N VAL A 53 -23.34 -13.33 -10.86
CA VAL A 53 -23.13 -12.95 -9.47
C VAL A 53 -23.34 -11.43 -9.28
N PHE A 54 -22.78 -10.59 -10.15
CA PHE A 54 -22.90 -9.14 -9.98
C PHE A 54 -24.29 -8.62 -10.30
N GLN A 55 -25.06 -9.29 -11.16
CA GLN A 55 -26.47 -8.98 -11.40
C GLN A 55 -27.39 -9.35 -10.21
N MET A 56 -26.89 -10.08 -9.21
CA MET A 56 -27.61 -10.29 -7.94
C MET A 56 -27.56 -9.06 -7.01
N ILE A 57 -26.69 -8.08 -7.29
CA ILE A 57 -26.56 -6.87 -6.48
C ILE A 57 -27.74 -5.95 -6.81
N PRO A 58 -28.53 -5.51 -5.79
CA PRO A 58 -29.64 -4.58 -6.00
C PRO A 58 -29.22 -3.32 -6.77
N GLY A 59 -29.91 -3.03 -7.85
CA GLY A 59 -29.61 -1.93 -8.77
C GLY A 59 -28.71 -2.31 -9.95
N LEU A 60 -28.14 -3.52 -9.98
CA LEU A 60 -27.32 -4.02 -11.08
C LEU A 60 -27.94 -5.18 -11.86
N GLU A 61 -29.22 -5.49 -11.62
CA GLU A 61 -29.94 -6.62 -12.21
C GLU A 61 -29.89 -6.62 -13.75
N ASN A 62 -29.96 -5.40 -14.34
CA ASN A 62 -29.92 -5.19 -15.77
C ASN A 62 -28.61 -4.57 -16.26
N ALA A 63 -27.55 -4.60 -15.45
CA ALA A 63 -26.26 -4.03 -15.83
C ALA A 63 -25.65 -4.77 -17.02
N GLU A 64 -25.14 -4.01 -17.97
CA GLU A 64 -24.38 -4.50 -19.10
C GLU A 64 -22.87 -4.40 -18.77
N PHE A 65 -22.17 -5.53 -18.77
CA PHE A 65 -20.73 -5.59 -18.46
C PHE A 65 -19.91 -5.49 -19.74
N VAL A 66 -19.29 -4.34 -19.97
CA VAL A 66 -18.41 -4.13 -21.13
C VAL A 66 -17.01 -4.72 -20.90
N ARG A 67 -16.62 -4.91 -19.64
CA ARG A 67 -15.34 -5.53 -19.23
C ARG A 67 -15.51 -6.29 -17.93
N TYR A 68 -14.95 -7.48 -17.86
CA TYR A 68 -14.93 -8.29 -16.65
C TYR A 68 -13.68 -8.06 -15.83
N GLY A 69 -13.80 -8.24 -14.51
CA GLY A 69 -12.68 -8.18 -13.58
C GLY A 69 -11.71 -9.34 -13.81
N VAL A 70 -10.45 -9.05 -13.61
CA VAL A 70 -9.38 -10.04 -13.56
C VAL A 70 -8.56 -9.81 -12.30
N MET A 71 -8.05 -10.90 -11.72
CA MET A 71 -7.06 -10.76 -10.65
C MET A 71 -5.78 -10.19 -11.24
N HIS A 72 -5.35 -9.07 -10.69
CA HIS A 72 -4.04 -8.55 -11.02
C HIS A 72 -2.98 -9.42 -10.37
N ARG A 73 -2.00 -9.85 -11.16
CA ARG A 73 -0.77 -10.44 -10.67
C ARG A 73 0.30 -9.37 -10.73
N ASN A 74 0.70 -8.87 -9.57
CA ASN A 74 1.84 -7.99 -9.49
C ASN A 74 3.10 -8.85 -9.60
N SER A 75 3.95 -8.53 -10.57
CA SER A 75 5.30 -9.12 -10.64
C SER A 75 6.23 -8.31 -9.77
N TYR A 76 7.00 -8.98 -8.94
CA TYR A 76 8.03 -8.38 -8.10
C TYR A 76 9.27 -9.29 -8.08
N MET A 77 10.40 -8.70 -7.78
CA MET A 77 11.67 -9.41 -7.71
C MET A 77 11.87 -10.02 -6.31
N ASP A 78 12.75 -10.99 -6.22
CA ASP A 78 13.22 -11.56 -4.96
C ASP A 78 14.21 -10.59 -4.28
N SER A 79 13.67 -9.46 -3.80
CA SER A 79 14.46 -8.38 -3.22
C SER A 79 15.35 -8.79 -2.06
N PRO A 80 14.95 -9.72 -1.16
CA PRO A 80 15.83 -10.19 -0.12
C PRO A 80 17.16 -10.75 -0.63
N ASN A 81 17.15 -11.44 -1.76
CA ASN A 81 18.35 -11.99 -2.37
C ASN A 81 19.07 -11.01 -3.31
N LEU A 82 18.36 -10.09 -3.94
CA LEU A 82 18.85 -9.28 -5.03
C LEU A 82 19.27 -7.86 -4.64
N LEU A 83 18.69 -7.28 -3.58
CA LEU A 83 18.87 -5.88 -3.24
C LEU A 83 19.48 -5.66 -1.85
N LYS A 84 20.25 -4.57 -1.74
CA LYS A 84 20.61 -3.96 -0.46
C LYS A 84 19.48 -3.08 0.06
N GLN A 85 19.51 -2.69 1.31
CA GLN A 85 18.53 -1.77 1.93
C GLN A 85 18.48 -0.40 1.24
N THR A 86 19.50 -0.01 0.52
CA THR A 86 19.55 1.18 -0.34
C THR A 86 18.83 1.00 -1.68
N PHE A 87 18.19 -0.14 -1.91
CA PHE A 87 17.63 -0.59 -3.18
C PHE A 87 18.66 -0.75 -4.31
N GLN A 88 19.94 -0.74 -3.99
CA GLN A 88 21.03 -1.06 -4.89
C GLN A 88 21.08 -2.56 -5.16
N SER A 89 21.35 -2.97 -6.40
CA SER A 89 21.57 -4.37 -6.73
C SER A 89 22.86 -4.90 -6.06
N LYS A 90 22.76 -6.11 -5.48
CA LYS A 90 23.93 -6.80 -4.91
C LYS A 90 24.92 -7.26 -5.97
N SER A 91 24.44 -7.54 -7.19
CA SER A 91 25.26 -8.06 -8.29
C SER A 91 25.83 -6.95 -9.20
N ASN A 92 25.18 -5.80 -9.28
CA ASN A 92 25.62 -4.67 -10.08
C ASN A 92 25.47 -3.36 -9.29
N PRO A 93 26.57 -2.80 -8.76
CA PRO A 93 26.53 -1.62 -7.91
C PRO A 93 26.03 -0.34 -8.61
N ASN A 94 26.01 -0.31 -9.94
CA ASN A 94 25.52 0.84 -10.69
C ASN A 94 23.99 0.79 -10.95
N LEU A 95 23.32 -0.25 -10.47
CA LEU A 95 21.91 -0.48 -10.74
C LEU A 95 21.08 -0.37 -9.46
N PHE A 96 20.05 0.46 -9.50
CA PHE A 96 19.09 0.67 -8.42
C PHE A 96 17.69 0.37 -8.92
N PHE A 97 16.85 -0.09 -8.02
CA PHE A 97 15.44 -0.39 -8.28
C PHE A 97 14.56 0.37 -7.28
N ALA A 98 13.29 0.60 -7.62
CA ALA A 98 12.36 1.24 -6.71
C ALA A 98 10.91 0.87 -7.02
N GLY A 99 10.01 1.15 -6.10
CA GLY A 99 8.58 0.99 -6.27
C GLY A 99 8.12 -0.46 -6.23
N GLN A 100 6.97 -0.70 -6.82
CA GLN A 100 6.22 -1.96 -6.70
C GLN A 100 7.04 -3.21 -7.11
N MET A 101 7.90 -3.09 -8.11
CA MET A 101 8.75 -4.21 -8.54
C MET A 101 9.72 -4.72 -7.47
N THR A 102 10.01 -3.91 -6.44
CA THR A 102 10.86 -4.31 -5.32
C THR A 102 10.09 -4.95 -4.18
N GLY A 103 8.77 -5.14 -4.30
CA GLY A 103 7.91 -5.63 -3.22
C GLY A 103 7.41 -4.54 -2.28
N VAL A 104 7.60 -3.28 -2.64
CA VAL A 104 7.00 -2.14 -1.95
C VAL A 104 5.61 -1.90 -2.51
N GLU A 105 4.57 -1.96 -1.67
CA GLU A 105 3.20 -1.60 -2.05
C GLU A 105 2.83 -0.22 -1.54
N GLY A 106 1.92 0.45 -2.25
CA GLY A 106 1.43 1.80 -1.95
C GLY A 106 2.12 2.89 -2.76
N TYR A 107 1.37 3.96 -3.06
CA TYR A 107 1.89 5.06 -3.90
C TYR A 107 2.94 5.89 -3.15
N VAL A 108 2.68 6.21 -1.88
CA VAL A 108 3.60 6.98 -1.03
C VAL A 108 4.86 6.17 -0.76
N GLU A 109 4.71 4.89 -0.45
CA GLU A 109 5.82 3.97 -0.21
C GLU A 109 6.68 3.77 -1.47
N SER A 110 6.04 3.67 -2.64
CA SER A 110 6.76 3.58 -3.92
C SER A 110 7.56 4.85 -4.21
N ALA A 111 6.99 6.04 -3.95
CA ALA A 111 7.70 7.30 -4.07
C ALA A 111 8.87 7.39 -3.07
N ALA A 112 8.64 6.98 -1.81
CA ALA A 112 9.69 6.94 -0.79
C ALA A 112 10.83 5.99 -1.15
N SER A 113 10.52 4.82 -1.72
CA SER A 113 11.55 3.89 -2.19
C SER A 113 12.38 4.48 -3.33
N GLY A 114 11.74 5.25 -4.23
CA GLY A 114 12.42 6.02 -5.27
C GLY A 114 13.35 7.09 -4.72
N LEU A 115 12.92 7.78 -3.65
CA LEU A 115 13.76 8.76 -2.94
C LEU A 115 15.00 8.09 -2.32
N VAL A 116 14.82 6.97 -1.62
CA VAL A 116 15.94 6.22 -1.02
C VAL A 116 16.93 5.74 -2.08
N ALA A 117 16.42 5.16 -3.18
CA ALA A 117 17.25 4.71 -4.29
C ALA A 117 17.99 5.89 -4.97
N GLY A 118 17.29 7.00 -5.21
CA GLY A 118 17.85 8.19 -5.86
C GLY A 118 18.92 8.88 -5.02
N ILE A 119 18.72 9.03 -3.71
CA ILE A 119 19.73 9.58 -2.78
C ILE A 119 20.99 8.72 -2.84
N ASN A 120 20.84 7.40 -2.73
CA ASN A 120 22.00 6.49 -2.71
C ASN A 120 22.69 6.38 -4.06
N ALA A 121 21.95 6.46 -5.16
CA ALA A 121 22.55 6.53 -6.50
C ALA A 121 23.38 7.83 -6.69
N ALA A 122 22.85 8.98 -6.25
CA ALA A 122 23.57 10.24 -6.31
C ALA A 122 24.83 10.25 -5.44
N ARG A 123 24.76 9.69 -4.24
CA ARG A 123 25.91 9.55 -3.33
C ARG A 123 26.98 8.63 -3.91
N LEU A 124 26.56 7.49 -4.47
CA LEU A 124 27.49 6.60 -5.18
C LEU A 124 28.23 7.32 -6.31
N PHE A 125 27.51 8.09 -7.13
CA PHE A 125 28.11 8.88 -8.21
C PHE A 125 29.14 9.90 -7.71
N LYS A 126 28.89 10.48 -6.52
CA LYS A 126 29.80 11.45 -5.88
C LYS A 126 30.95 10.78 -5.11
N GLY A 127 30.97 9.46 -4.96
CA GLY A 127 31.94 8.75 -4.13
C GLY A 127 31.72 8.94 -2.62
N GLU A 128 30.47 9.24 -2.22
CA GLU A 128 30.07 9.39 -0.82
C GLU A 128 29.53 8.08 -0.26
N ASP A 129 29.55 7.94 1.07
CA ASP A 129 28.99 6.76 1.75
C ASP A 129 27.49 6.63 1.56
N GLU A 130 26.98 5.39 1.54
CA GLU A 130 25.55 5.10 1.44
C GLU A 130 24.78 5.60 2.67
N VAL A 131 23.52 6.01 2.46
CA VAL A 131 22.59 6.40 3.51
C VAL A 131 21.59 5.29 3.76
N ILE A 132 21.58 4.78 5.00
CA ILE A 132 20.62 3.79 5.49
C ILE A 132 19.72 4.46 6.53
N PHE A 133 18.44 4.60 6.19
CA PHE A 133 17.47 5.16 7.11
C PHE A 133 17.15 4.18 8.26
N PRO A 134 16.93 4.70 9.48
CA PRO A 134 16.69 3.87 10.66
C PRO A 134 15.39 3.05 10.56
N GLN A 135 15.42 1.79 11.00
CA GLN A 135 14.23 0.92 11.09
C GLN A 135 13.15 1.43 12.04
N THR A 136 13.46 2.42 12.84
CA THR A 136 12.52 3.13 13.71
C THR A 136 11.60 4.08 12.94
N THR A 137 11.84 4.26 11.66
CA THR A 137 11.10 5.15 10.75
C THR A 137 10.38 4.35 9.67
N ALA A 138 9.32 4.90 9.10
CA ALA A 138 8.60 4.29 7.98
C ALA A 138 9.50 4.12 6.75
N ILE A 139 10.28 5.16 6.42
CA ILE A 139 11.19 5.17 5.26
C ILE A 139 12.37 4.20 5.42
N GLY A 140 12.74 3.80 6.64
CA GLY A 140 13.81 2.83 6.89
C GLY A 140 13.30 1.40 7.13
N SER A 141 12.12 1.25 7.76
CA SER A 141 11.58 -0.08 8.10
C SER A 141 11.13 -0.88 6.87
N LEU A 142 10.52 -0.23 5.88
CA LEU A 142 10.06 -0.93 4.69
C LEU A 142 11.21 -1.41 3.78
N PRO A 143 12.24 -0.59 3.46
CA PRO A 143 13.46 -1.08 2.80
C PRO A 143 14.15 -2.21 3.55
N TYR A 144 14.19 -2.12 4.88
CA TYR A 144 14.72 -3.20 5.70
C TYR A 144 13.92 -4.49 5.50
N TYR A 145 12.58 -4.43 5.62
CA TYR A 145 11.72 -5.60 5.43
C TYR A 145 11.92 -6.23 4.04
N VAL A 146 11.82 -5.47 2.96
CA VAL A 146 11.90 -6.02 1.59
C VAL A 146 13.27 -6.60 1.25
N THR A 147 14.30 -6.29 2.01
CA THR A 147 15.67 -6.78 1.75
C THR A 147 16.18 -7.80 2.76
N HIS A 148 15.48 -7.98 3.89
CA HIS A 148 15.87 -8.90 4.97
C HIS A 148 14.79 -9.95 5.30
N ALA A 149 13.63 -9.91 4.67
CA ALA A 149 12.62 -10.94 4.81
C ALA A 149 13.18 -12.30 4.32
N GLU A 150 12.65 -13.39 4.86
CA GLU A 150 12.98 -14.71 4.35
C GLU A 150 12.40 -14.87 2.93
N SER A 151 13.25 -15.07 1.93
CA SER A 151 12.87 -15.10 0.51
C SER A 151 11.70 -16.05 0.22
N LYS A 152 11.68 -17.22 0.85
CA LYS A 152 10.61 -18.21 0.69
C LYS A 152 9.23 -17.69 1.08
N HIS A 153 9.17 -16.76 2.03
CA HIS A 153 7.93 -16.20 2.58
C HIS A 153 7.77 -14.71 2.26
N PHE A 154 8.67 -14.17 1.44
CA PHE A 154 8.61 -12.77 1.04
C PHE A 154 7.34 -12.46 0.24
N GLN A 155 6.61 -11.45 0.69
CA GLN A 155 5.43 -10.93 0.02
C GLN A 155 5.52 -9.40 -0.03
N PRO A 156 5.04 -8.77 -1.10
CA PRO A 156 4.91 -7.32 -1.16
C PRO A 156 4.10 -6.79 0.02
N MET A 157 4.50 -5.61 0.53
CA MET A 157 3.90 -5.04 1.73
C MET A 157 3.86 -3.52 1.69
N ASN A 158 2.80 -2.96 2.28
CA ASN A 158 2.72 -1.56 2.66
C ASN A 158 3.42 -1.34 3.99
N VAL A 159 3.89 -0.12 4.25
CA VAL A 159 4.40 0.24 5.57
C VAL A 159 3.31 0.13 6.63
N ASN A 160 3.63 -0.46 7.75
CA ASN A 160 2.74 -0.57 8.89
C ASN A 160 3.53 -0.64 10.20
N PHE A 161 2.85 -0.43 11.34
CA PHE A 161 3.51 -0.43 12.65
C PHE A 161 4.13 -1.77 13.05
N GLY A 162 3.77 -2.88 12.38
CA GLY A 162 4.32 -4.21 12.66
C GLY A 162 5.73 -4.43 12.13
N ILE A 163 6.17 -3.64 11.13
CA ILE A 163 7.53 -3.72 10.58
C ILE A 163 8.45 -2.62 11.11
N ILE A 164 7.90 -1.60 11.79
CA ILE A 164 8.69 -0.57 12.45
C ILE A 164 9.27 -1.15 13.73
N LYS A 165 10.58 -0.95 13.97
CA LYS A 165 11.25 -1.44 15.17
C LYS A 165 10.47 -1.05 16.43
N GLU A 166 10.24 -2.00 17.33
CA GLU A 166 9.49 -1.76 18.57
C GLU A 166 10.14 -0.70 19.48
N LEU A 167 9.32 -0.09 20.33
CA LEU A 167 9.81 0.82 21.37
C LEU A 167 10.60 0.01 22.42
N GLU A 168 11.69 0.59 22.88
CA GLU A 168 12.45 0.05 24.01
C GLU A 168 11.71 0.31 25.33
N GLY A 169 11.82 -0.61 26.28
CA GLY A 169 11.21 -0.50 27.59
C GLY A 169 9.89 -1.26 27.77
N PRO A 170 9.11 -0.96 28.82
CA PRO A 170 7.89 -1.69 29.12
C PRO A 170 6.82 -1.49 28.05
N ARG A 171 6.07 -2.56 27.77
CA ARG A 171 5.00 -2.55 26.77
C ARG A 171 3.89 -1.57 27.12
N ILE A 172 3.67 -0.58 26.26
CA ILE A 172 2.55 0.37 26.36
C ILE A 172 1.27 -0.34 25.90
N ARG A 173 0.28 -0.43 26.81
CA ARG A 173 -0.98 -1.15 26.55
C ARG A 173 -1.93 -0.32 25.68
N ASP A 174 -1.98 0.98 25.91
CA ASP A 174 -2.81 1.87 25.10
C ASP A 174 -2.24 1.97 23.68
N LYS A 175 -3.09 1.66 22.70
CA LYS A 175 -2.70 1.59 21.29
C LYS A 175 -2.38 2.97 20.72
N LYS A 176 -3.14 3.99 21.12
CA LYS A 176 -2.98 5.36 20.60
C LYS A 176 -1.68 5.95 21.14
N GLU A 177 -1.45 5.88 22.44
CA GLU A 177 -0.23 6.33 23.09
C GLU A 177 1.01 5.65 22.50
N ARG A 178 0.92 4.33 22.27
CA ARG A 178 2.02 3.57 21.66
C ARG A 178 2.35 4.07 20.26
N TYR A 179 1.35 4.33 19.43
CA TYR A 179 1.56 4.82 18.05
C TYR A 179 2.08 6.24 18.02
N GLU A 180 1.64 7.11 18.93
CA GLU A 180 2.16 8.46 19.10
C GLU A 180 3.65 8.44 19.45
N LYS A 181 4.06 7.62 20.41
CA LYS A 181 5.48 7.47 20.79
C LYS A 181 6.35 6.88 19.67
N ILE A 182 5.82 5.95 18.88
CA ILE A 182 6.53 5.43 17.70
C ILE A 182 6.74 6.57 16.69
N ALA A 183 5.71 7.37 16.42
CA ALA A 183 5.78 8.48 15.48
C ALA A 183 6.75 9.59 15.95
N GLU A 184 6.70 9.96 17.23
CA GLU A 184 7.62 10.94 17.83
C GLU A 184 9.08 10.48 17.71
N ARG A 185 9.36 9.21 18.04
CA ARG A 185 10.69 8.63 17.88
C ARG A 185 11.13 8.65 16.41
N ALA A 186 10.25 8.24 15.49
CA ALA A 186 10.55 8.21 14.07
C ALA A 186 10.93 9.59 13.53
N LEU A 187 10.19 10.63 13.91
CA LEU A 187 10.49 12.01 13.52
C LEU A 187 11.82 12.50 14.10
N LYS A 188 12.11 12.16 15.35
CA LYS A 188 13.39 12.48 16.00
C LYS A 188 14.56 11.79 15.26
N ASP A 189 14.42 10.52 14.95
CA ASP A 189 15.47 9.72 14.31
C ASP A 189 15.71 10.14 12.85
N LEU A 190 14.74 10.82 12.21
CA LEU A 190 14.89 11.39 10.86
C LEU A 190 15.60 12.74 10.83
N GLN A 191 15.65 13.49 11.95
CA GLN A 191 16.24 14.83 11.95
C GLN A 191 17.66 14.93 11.36
N PRO A 192 18.59 13.98 11.65
CA PRO A 192 19.94 14.03 11.08
C PRO A 192 19.97 13.91 9.55
N PHE A 193 18.94 13.30 8.94
CA PHE A 193 18.86 13.06 7.51
C PHE A 193 18.16 14.18 6.74
N ILE A 194 17.47 15.10 7.44
CA ILE A 194 16.78 16.24 6.83
C ILE A 194 17.73 17.44 6.74
N GLN A 195 18.72 17.52 7.61
CA GLN A 195 19.64 18.64 7.73
C GLN A 195 20.96 18.42 6.93
N ALA A 196 21.15 17.25 6.39
CA ALA A 196 22.29 16.86 5.56
C ALA A 196 21.97 17.02 4.06
#